data_877b1a0b6c7755c817609779998e01b0
#
_entry.id   877b1a0b6c7755c817609779998e01b0
#
_cell.length_a   1.000
_cell.length_b   1.000
_cell.length_c   1.000
_cell.angle_alpha   90.00
_cell.angle_beta   90.00
_cell.angle_gamma   90.00
#
_symmetry.space_group_name_H-M   'P 1'
#
loop_
_entity.id
_entity.type
_entity.pdbx_description
1 polymer ?
#
loop_
_entity_poly.entity_id
_entity_poly.type
_entity_poly.pdbx_seq_one_letter_code
_entity_poly.pdbx_strand_id
1 'polypeptide(L)'
;MQTKLSVALAAALAGFALGAQAANVEVYGLVDTGLNYQHVDADRSGVDDISRFQMKSSQSTPNRWGLRGTEDIGPGLKMGFLLESQFGSDDGSLTGNRLFQRAAQIMLMSDDYGTLVLGRSGMLRSGHGTTGLWGGNIAPFSNSWGDYMVGSKYVMPGGFAPGDNTITYQSPVMSGLQVHLQYSNQLDAVGADDWEEEGKNSTDRQWAVGATYTSGPVHVVAVLDSVLYGRTDETGGYDPDDSLSFSLGATYDFGFMKLYASGMYFSDMLAREFQSHNDMDSMLGGEGVSYKGYSLQLGTTVPAWGGTVKANLGWMDASVDHEYLASDVYEYGDTDRIGFSLGYVYPLSKMAEVYVGAGVTKDSANATLRADDSSADPIAYEVLSGLLVRF
;
A
#
# COMPACT_ATOMS: atom_id res chain seq x y z
N MET A 1 -13.18 40.81 9.51
CA MET A 1 -11.87 40.28 9.92
C MET A 1 -11.28 39.28 8.89
N GLN A 2 -12.10 38.54 8.16
CA GLN A 2 -11.65 37.56 7.14
C GLN A 2 -10.94 38.17 5.93
N THR A 3 -11.34 39.32 5.45
CA THR A 3 -10.72 40.01 4.29
C THR A 3 -9.29 40.50 4.54
N LYS A 4 -8.93 40.81 5.78
CA LYS A 4 -7.55 41.26 6.09
C LYS A 4 -6.56 40.07 6.20
N LEU A 5 -7.05 38.89 6.55
CA LEU A 5 -6.23 37.66 6.60
C LEU A 5 -5.90 37.18 5.18
N SER A 6 -6.87 37.26 4.28
CA SER A 6 -6.69 36.82 2.87
C SER A 6 -5.70 37.74 2.11
N VAL A 7 -5.69 39.04 2.39
CA VAL A 7 -4.75 40.01 1.80
C VAL A 7 -3.34 39.84 2.38
N ALA A 8 -3.21 39.53 3.66
CA ALA A 8 -1.93 39.26 4.29
C ALA A 8 -1.29 37.94 3.80
N LEU A 9 -2.12 36.90 3.56
CA LEU A 9 -1.67 35.66 2.98
C LEU A 9 -1.23 35.79 1.52
N ALA A 10 -1.97 36.55 0.72
CA ALA A 10 -1.62 36.88 -0.67
C ALA A 10 -0.35 37.75 -0.76
N ALA A 11 -0.15 38.70 0.15
CA ALA A 11 1.06 39.52 0.21
C ALA A 11 2.28 38.73 0.69
N ALA A 12 2.11 37.77 1.61
CA ALA A 12 3.17 36.85 2.02
C ALA A 12 3.59 35.94 0.85
N LEU A 13 2.63 35.37 0.13
CA LEU A 13 2.92 34.53 -1.05
C LEU A 13 3.58 35.32 -2.19
N ALA A 14 3.21 36.57 -2.40
CA ALA A 14 3.84 37.47 -3.38
C ALA A 14 5.25 37.93 -2.95
N GLY A 15 5.51 38.06 -1.65
CA GLY A 15 6.83 38.43 -1.09
C GLY A 15 7.87 37.32 -1.22
N PHE A 16 7.47 36.06 -1.18
CA PHE A 16 8.35 34.91 -1.42
C PHE A 16 8.75 34.74 -2.90
N ALA A 17 7.97 35.30 -3.84
CA ALA A 17 8.26 35.21 -5.27
C ALA A 17 9.39 36.16 -5.75
N LEU A 18 9.87 37.06 -4.93
CA LEU A 18 10.85 38.11 -5.35
C LEU A 18 12.28 37.88 -4.83
N GLY A 19 12.57 36.77 -4.14
CA GLY A 19 13.90 36.54 -3.56
C GLY A 19 14.42 35.09 -3.61
N ALA A 20 13.63 34.13 -4.06
CA ALA A 20 14.07 32.77 -4.23
C ALA A 20 14.62 32.56 -5.64
N GLN A 21 15.89 32.23 -5.78
CA GLN A 21 16.33 31.47 -6.94
C GLN A 21 15.46 30.21 -6.96
N ALA A 22 14.64 30.10 -8.01
CA ALA A 22 13.50 29.24 -8.08
C ALA A 22 13.78 27.84 -7.55
N ALA A 23 13.19 27.50 -6.40
CA ALA A 23 12.90 26.10 -6.09
C ALA A 23 12.22 25.53 -7.35
N ASN A 24 12.77 24.47 -7.94
CA ASN A 24 12.15 23.80 -9.08
C ASN A 24 10.87 23.14 -8.57
N VAL A 25 9.76 23.86 -8.58
CA VAL A 25 8.45 23.31 -8.23
C VAL A 25 7.83 22.70 -9.48
N GLU A 26 7.52 21.41 -9.40
CA GLU A 26 6.89 20.64 -10.46
C GLU A 26 5.48 20.25 -10.05
N VAL A 27 4.52 20.43 -10.96
CA VAL A 27 3.19 19.82 -10.89
C VAL A 27 3.23 18.55 -11.73
N TYR A 28 2.79 17.44 -11.17
CA TYR A 28 2.75 16.16 -11.87
C TYR A 28 1.50 15.38 -11.50
N GLY A 29 1.19 14.36 -12.29
CA GLY A 29 0.07 13.49 -11.97
C GLY A 29 -0.15 12.38 -12.97
N LEU A 30 -1.18 11.60 -12.70
CA LEU A 30 -1.70 10.61 -13.62
C LEU A 30 -3.19 10.36 -13.38
N VAL A 31 -3.86 9.95 -14.45
CA VAL A 31 -5.25 9.53 -14.45
C VAL A 31 -5.31 8.13 -15.04
N ASP A 32 -5.90 7.21 -14.28
CA ASP A 32 -6.15 5.81 -14.64
C ASP A 32 -7.65 5.53 -14.50
N THR A 33 -8.30 5.24 -15.61
CA THR A 33 -9.75 4.96 -15.67
C THR A 33 -10.02 3.83 -16.63
N GLY A 34 -10.95 2.94 -16.28
CA GLY A 34 -11.27 1.82 -17.15
C GLY A 34 -12.56 1.11 -16.81
N LEU A 35 -12.77 -0.01 -17.47
CA LEU A 35 -13.91 -0.90 -17.28
C LEU A 35 -13.47 -2.14 -16.50
N ASN A 36 -14.36 -2.61 -15.65
CA ASN A 36 -14.10 -3.72 -14.76
C ASN A 36 -15.33 -4.64 -14.73
N TYR A 37 -15.11 -5.93 -14.90
CA TYR A 37 -16.10 -6.97 -14.63
C TYR A 37 -15.60 -7.87 -13.51
N GLN A 38 -16.44 -8.10 -12.51
CA GLN A 38 -16.16 -8.93 -11.35
C GLN A 38 -17.29 -9.95 -11.19
N HIS A 39 -16.90 -11.16 -10.85
CA HIS A 39 -17.80 -12.19 -10.36
C HIS A 39 -17.19 -12.84 -9.12
N VAL A 40 -17.95 -12.92 -8.05
CA VAL A 40 -17.55 -13.58 -6.82
C VAL A 40 -18.60 -14.62 -6.50
N ASP A 41 -18.18 -15.87 -6.48
CA ASP A 41 -18.91 -16.98 -5.89
C ASP A 41 -18.58 -16.98 -4.40
N ALA A 42 -19.57 -16.70 -3.57
CA ALA A 42 -19.39 -16.56 -2.13
C ALA A 42 -19.10 -17.90 -1.44
N ASP A 43 -19.52 -19.00 -2.05
CA ASP A 43 -19.45 -20.37 -1.50
C ASP A 43 -19.84 -20.41 -0.01
N ARG A 44 -20.94 -19.72 0.33
CA ARG A 44 -21.41 -19.56 1.70
C ARG A 44 -22.92 -19.55 1.77
N SER A 45 -23.49 -20.33 2.68
CA SER A 45 -24.95 -20.39 2.88
C SER A 45 -25.52 -19.02 3.29
N GLY A 46 -26.54 -18.57 2.57
CA GLY A 46 -27.25 -17.30 2.84
C GLY A 46 -26.55 -16.04 2.32
N VAL A 47 -25.46 -16.18 1.57
CA VAL A 47 -24.78 -15.07 0.88
C VAL A 47 -24.93 -15.26 -0.62
N ASP A 48 -25.41 -14.24 -1.32
CA ASP A 48 -25.59 -14.28 -2.77
C ASP A 48 -24.28 -14.02 -3.50
N ASP A 49 -24.09 -14.67 -4.66
CA ASP A 49 -23.01 -14.36 -5.58
C ASP A 49 -23.09 -12.93 -6.09
N ILE A 50 -21.94 -12.33 -6.31
CA ILE A 50 -21.84 -10.97 -6.85
C ILE A 50 -21.40 -11.04 -8.30
N SER A 51 -22.14 -10.39 -9.20
CA SER A 51 -21.71 -10.10 -10.57
C SER A 51 -21.86 -8.62 -10.84
N ARG A 52 -20.75 -7.95 -11.19
CA ARG A 52 -20.75 -6.51 -11.36
C ARG A 52 -19.91 -6.08 -12.57
N PHE A 53 -20.51 -5.23 -13.41
CA PHE A 53 -19.80 -4.51 -14.47
C PHE A 53 -19.85 -3.01 -14.15
N GLN A 54 -18.70 -2.36 -14.13
CA GLN A 54 -18.59 -0.97 -13.70
C GLN A 54 -17.48 -0.23 -14.42
N MET A 55 -17.62 1.11 -14.50
CA MET A 55 -16.47 1.98 -14.69
C MET A 55 -15.75 2.11 -13.35
N LYS A 56 -14.41 2.03 -13.38
CA LYS A 56 -13.61 2.08 -12.17
C LYS A 56 -12.33 2.88 -12.38
N SER A 57 -12.02 3.70 -11.39
CA SER A 57 -10.78 4.47 -11.34
C SER A 57 -9.64 3.67 -10.69
N SER A 58 -8.40 4.06 -10.99
CA SER A 58 -7.21 3.55 -10.26
C SER A 58 -7.01 2.04 -10.34
N GLN A 59 -7.35 1.41 -11.45
CA GLN A 59 -7.31 -0.05 -11.56
C GLN A 59 -5.89 -0.63 -11.67
N SER A 60 -4.99 0.04 -12.42
CA SER A 60 -3.59 -0.40 -12.55
C SER A 60 -2.65 0.36 -11.64
N THR A 61 -3.00 1.60 -11.35
CA THR A 61 -2.24 2.45 -10.43
C THR A 61 -3.13 3.58 -9.88
N PRO A 62 -3.00 3.96 -8.61
CA PRO A 62 -3.82 5.01 -8.02
C PRO A 62 -3.68 6.35 -8.74
N ASN A 63 -4.83 6.95 -9.09
CA ASN A 63 -4.91 8.31 -9.61
C ASN A 63 -4.30 9.29 -8.62
N ARG A 64 -3.54 10.24 -9.14
CA ARG A 64 -2.88 11.23 -8.28
C ARG A 64 -2.53 12.49 -9.02
N TRP A 65 -2.43 13.57 -8.27
CA TRP A 65 -1.72 14.76 -8.66
C TRP A 65 -0.88 15.25 -7.48
N GLY A 66 0.19 15.96 -7.74
CA GLY A 66 1.07 16.40 -6.68
C GLY A 66 1.92 17.59 -7.05
N LEU A 67 2.52 18.14 -6.02
CA LEU A 67 3.54 19.18 -6.07
C LEU A 67 4.80 18.63 -5.43
N ARG A 68 5.94 18.81 -6.09
CA ARG A 68 7.24 18.52 -5.52
C ARG A 68 8.23 19.61 -5.83
N GLY A 69 9.19 19.80 -4.97
CA GLY A 69 10.25 20.78 -5.20
C GLY A 69 11.45 20.48 -4.35
N THR A 70 12.60 20.98 -4.81
CA THR A 70 13.87 20.89 -4.09
C THR A 70 14.63 22.19 -4.22
N GLU A 71 15.41 22.54 -3.17
CA GLU A 71 16.28 23.71 -3.10
C GLU A 71 17.63 23.32 -2.49
N ASP A 72 18.70 23.81 -3.07
CA ASP A 72 20.06 23.70 -2.50
C ASP A 72 20.21 24.69 -1.34
N ILE A 73 20.48 24.20 -0.14
CA ILE A 73 20.61 25.01 1.08
C ILE A 73 22.05 25.12 1.59
N GLY A 74 23.01 24.51 0.88
CA GLY A 74 24.42 24.54 1.18
C GLY A 74 25.20 23.45 0.45
N PRO A 75 26.52 23.40 0.58
CA PRO A 75 27.33 22.39 -0.09
C PRO A 75 26.89 20.96 0.28
N GLY A 76 26.44 20.20 -0.72
CA GLY A 76 25.98 18.81 -0.54
C GLY A 76 24.71 18.65 0.31
N LEU A 77 23.95 19.74 0.52
CA LEU A 77 22.74 19.72 1.33
C LEU A 77 21.55 20.32 0.56
N LYS A 78 20.45 19.60 0.50
CA LYS A 78 19.21 20.02 -0.16
C LYS A 78 18.02 19.87 0.78
N MET A 79 17.05 20.75 0.64
CA MET A 79 15.73 20.62 1.25
C MET A 79 14.71 20.36 0.15
N GLY A 80 13.74 19.50 0.42
CA GLY A 80 12.66 19.21 -0.52
C GLY A 80 11.31 19.03 0.16
N PHE A 81 10.28 19.01 -0.65
CA PHE A 81 8.93 18.65 -0.23
C PHE A 81 8.24 17.80 -1.27
N LEU A 82 7.26 17.01 -0.83
CA LEU A 82 6.34 16.26 -1.66
C LEU A 82 4.93 16.32 -1.05
N LEU A 83 3.99 16.81 -1.85
CA LEU A 83 2.56 16.83 -1.54
C LEU A 83 1.84 16.05 -2.64
N GLU A 84 1.18 14.92 -2.30
CA GLU A 84 0.54 14.04 -3.29
C GLU A 84 -0.88 13.68 -2.85
N SER A 85 -1.86 14.06 -3.67
CA SER A 85 -3.29 13.75 -3.51
C SER A 85 -3.66 12.49 -4.27
N GLN A 86 -4.68 11.76 -3.81
CA GLN A 86 -5.33 10.68 -4.53
C GLN A 86 -6.81 11.00 -4.75
N PHE A 87 -7.34 10.68 -5.94
CA PHE A 87 -8.72 10.99 -6.29
C PHE A 87 -9.36 9.89 -7.15
N GLY A 88 -10.71 9.83 -7.15
CA GLY A 88 -11.50 9.05 -8.08
C GLY A 88 -11.59 9.76 -9.43
N SER A 89 -11.28 9.10 -10.54
CA SER A 89 -11.43 9.66 -11.89
C SER A 89 -12.82 9.45 -12.47
N ASP A 90 -13.60 8.58 -11.89
CA ASP A 90 -14.97 8.26 -12.27
C ASP A 90 -16.02 9.20 -11.64
N ASP A 91 -15.73 9.76 -10.46
CA ASP A 91 -16.65 10.61 -9.70
C ASP A 91 -16.03 11.94 -9.20
N GLY A 92 -14.71 12.11 -9.29
CA GLY A 92 -14.00 13.31 -8.84
C GLY A 92 -13.81 13.41 -7.32
N SER A 93 -14.09 12.39 -6.55
CA SER A 93 -13.97 12.38 -5.09
C SER A 93 -12.51 12.34 -4.63
N LEU A 94 -12.24 12.82 -3.40
CA LEU A 94 -10.96 12.63 -2.72
C LEU A 94 -10.95 11.27 -2.00
N THR A 95 -9.86 10.53 -2.13
CA THR A 95 -9.67 9.28 -1.39
C THR A 95 -9.39 9.57 0.08
N GLY A 96 -10.10 8.85 0.98
CA GLY A 96 -9.86 8.90 2.43
C GLY A 96 -10.11 10.26 3.08
N ASN A 97 -10.93 11.12 2.46
CA ASN A 97 -11.24 12.48 2.93
C ASN A 97 -10.00 13.36 3.25
N ARG A 98 -8.87 13.08 2.59
CA ARG A 98 -7.60 13.78 2.78
C ARG A 98 -7.17 14.48 1.50
N LEU A 99 -6.79 15.76 1.60
CA LEU A 99 -6.24 16.49 0.45
C LEU A 99 -4.94 15.87 -0.05
N PHE A 100 -4.08 15.42 0.85
CA PHE A 100 -2.80 14.78 0.53
C PHE A 100 -2.75 13.35 1.11
N GLN A 101 -3.59 12.47 0.54
CA GLN A 101 -3.74 11.09 0.99
C GLN A 101 -2.43 10.28 0.88
N ARG A 102 -1.60 10.54 -0.14
CA ARG A 102 -0.44 9.71 -0.47
C ARG A 102 0.86 10.19 0.15
N ALA A 103 1.08 11.51 0.20
CA ALA A 103 2.25 12.11 0.83
C ALA A 103 1.99 13.57 1.21
N ALA A 104 2.47 13.96 2.38
CA ALA A 104 2.59 15.34 2.84
C ALA A 104 3.86 15.43 3.68
N GLN A 105 5.01 15.67 3.03
CA GLN A 105 6.32 15.48 3.64
C GLN A 105 7.33 16.55 3.26
N ILE A 106 8.27 16.78 4.16
CA ILE A 106 9.50 17.52 3.91
C ILE A 106 10.70 16.57 3.96
N MET A 107 11.76 16.92 3.25
CA MET A 107 12.97 16.10 3.13
C MET A 107 14.21 16.96 3.34
N LEU A 108 15.15 16.47 4.15
CA LEU A 108 16.51 16.98 4.26
C LEU A 108 17.44 15.93 3.64
N MET A 109 18.10 16.30 2.56
CA MET A 109 18.92 15.38 1.75
C MET A 109 20.38 15.79 1.80
N SER A 110 21.25 14.83 2.06
CA SER A 110 22.72 15.02 2.03
C SER A 110 23.36 13.88 1.23
N ASP A 111 24.30 14.23 0.37
CA ASP A 111 25.06 13.24 -0.39
C ASP A 111 25.91 12.34 0.52
N ASP A 112 26.40 12.87 1.65
CA ASP A 112 27.26 12.16 2.60
C ASP A 112 26.47 11.42 3.69
N TYR A 113 25.33 11.99 4.14
CA TYR A 113 24.60 11.50 5.32
C TYR A 113 23.25 10.86 4.99
N GLY A 114 22.81 10.90 3.72
CA GLY A 114 21.54 10.34 3.30
C GLY A 114 20.37 11.31 3.44
N THR A 115 19.16 10.78 3.58
CA THR A 115 17.93 11.56 3.55
C THR A 115 17.10 11.34 4.81
N LEU A 116 16.66 12.43 5.43
CA LEU A 116 15.65 12.44 6.48
C LEU A 116 14.33 12.94 5.90
N VAL A 117 13.25 12.17 6.10
CA VAL A 117 11.89 12.49 5.64
C VAL A 117 10.98 12.61 6.85
N LEU A 118 10.19 13.68 6.94
CA LEU A 118 9.27 13.95 8.04
C LEU A 118 7.86 14.26 7.48
N GLY A 119 6.83 13.67 8.08
CA GLY A 119 5.42 13.90 7.76
C GLY A 119 4.69 12.64 7.31
N ARG A 120 3.60 12.77 6.54
CA ARG A 120 2.89 11.64 5.97
C ARG A 120 3.68 11.07 4.80
N SER A 121 4.08 9.81 4.89
CA SER A 121 4.89 9.16 3.87
C SER A 121 4.53 7.68 3.69
N GLY A 122 4.99 7.07 2.59
CA GLY A 122 4.83 5.64 2.36
C GLY A 122 5.53 4.82 3.45
N MET A 123 4.85 3.83 4.00
CA MET A 123 5.49 2.84 4.87
C MET A 123 6.51 2.03 4.04
N LEU A 124 7.58 1.51 4.66
CA LEU A 124 8.70 0.89 3.91
C LEU A 124 8.24 -0.27 3.02
N ARG A 125 7.27 -1.06 3.44
CA ARG A 125 6.70 -2.16 2.65
C ARG A 125 5.70 -1.69 1.59
N SER A 126 5.37 -0.40 1.53
CA SER A 126 4.50 0.17 0.50
C SER A 126 5.26 0.47 -0.80
N GLY A 127 4.51 0.78 -1.87
CA GLY A 127 5.04 1.35 -3.11
C GLY A 127 4.77 2.86 -3.22
N HIS A 128 4.63 3.59 -2.10
CA HIS A 128 4.20 4.97 -2.08
C HIS A 128 5.35 5.95 -1.88
N GLY A 129 5.25 7.10 -2.57
CA GLY A 129 6.12 8.25 -2.35
C GLY A 129 7.61 7.95 -2.57
N THR A 130 8.45 8.57 -1.74
CA THR A 130 9.91 8.45 -1.77
C THR A 130 10.47 7.45 -0.76
N THR A 131 9.64 6.90 0.11
CA THR A 131 10.03 6.03 1.23
C THR A 131 9.63 4.58 1.04
N GLY A 132 8.56 4.32 0.28
CA GLY A 132 8.10 2.94 0.01
C GLY A 132 9.09 2.18 -0.89
N LEU A 133 9.47 0.97 -0.47
CA LEU A 133 10.50 0.16 -1.12
C LEU A 133 9.93 -0.95 -2.01
N TRP A 134 8.67 -1.33 -1.80
CA TRP A 134 8.01 -2.49 -2.42
C TRP A 134 7.32 -2.14 -3.74
N GLY A 135 6.05 -2.42 -3.86
CA GLY A 135 5.23 -2.11 -5.03
C GLY A 135 5.77 -2.72 -6.32
N GLY A 136 5.83 -1.91 -7.39
CA GLY A 136 6.31 -2.33 -8.71
C GLY A 136 7.79 -2.72 -8.77
N ASN A 137 8.58 -2.44 -7.73
CA ASN A 137 9.96 -2.90 -7.64
C ASN A 137 10.04 -4.41 -7.44
N ILE A 138 9.07 -5.01 -6.72
CA ILE A 138 9.09 -6.41 -6.26
C ILE A 138 7.96 -7.25 -6.85
N ALA A 139 6.90 -6.65 -7.40
CA ALA A 139 5.77 -7.39 -7.96
C ALA A 139 5.33 -6.84 -9.33
N PRO A 140 4.99 -7.70 -10.31
CA PRO A 140 4.58 -7.27 -11.66
C PRO A 140 3.33 -6.40 -11.65
N PHE A 141 2.39 -6.68 -10.75
CA PHE A 141 1.15 -5.94 -10.55
C PHE A 141 1.22 -4.97 -9.38
N SER A 142 2.44 -4.62 -8.91
CA SER A 142 2.66 -3.75 -7.75
C SER A 142 1.95 -4.29 -6.50
N ASN A 143 1.27 -3.42 -5.74
CA ASN A 143 0.51 -3.85 -4.58
C ASN A 143 -0.72 -4.65 -5.01
N SER A 144 -1.45 -4.20 -6.05
CA SER A 144 -2.60 -4.88 -6.67
C SER A 144 -3.02 -4.14 -7.94
N TRP A 145 -3.57 -4.86 -8.93
CA TRP A 145 -4.44 -4.33 -9.96
C TRP A 145 -5.86 -4.75 -9.63
N GLY A 146 -6.84 -3.85 -9.89
CA GLY A 146 -8.23 -4.14 -9.55
C GLY A 146 -8.44 -4.51 -8.07
N ASP A 147 -9.44 -5.34 -7.81
CA ASP A 147 -9.77 -5.83 -6.46
C ASP A 147 -9.32 -7.29 -6.25
N TYR A 148 -9.40 -8.12 -7.30
CA TYR A 148 -9.19 -9.57 -7.24
C TYR A 148 -8.01 -10.06 -8.09
N MET A 149 -7.17 -9.14 -8.58
CA MET A 149 -5.91 -9.55 -9.21
C MET A 149 -4.81 -9.66 -8.16
N VAL A 150 -4.00 -10.71 -8.27
CA VAL A 150 -2.89 -10.96 -7.34
C VAL A 150 -1.82 -9.91 -7.48
N GLY A 151 -1.71 -9.05 -6.49
CA GLY A 151 -0.56 -8.21 -6.19
C GLY A 151 -0.04 -8.56 -4.79
N SER A 152 0.92 -7.80 -4.29
CA SER A 152 1.50 -8.10 -2.98
C SER A 152 0.48 -8.03 -1.84
N LYS A 153 -0.46 -7.09 -1.88
CA LYS A 153 -1.51 -6.94 -0.85
C LYS A 153 -2.41 -8.15 -0.68
N TYR A 154 -2.58 -8.96 -1.75
CA TYR A 154 -3.47 -10.11 -1.68
C TYR A 154 -2.94 -11.21 -0.75
N VAL A 155 -1.62 -11.43 -0.74
CA VAL A 155 -1.00 -12.50 0.04
C VAL A 155 -0.11 -12.02 1.18
N MET A 156 0.11 -10.71 1.29
CA MET A 156 0.94 -10.11 2.34
C MET A 156 0.08 -9.12 3.13
N PRO A 157 -0.36 -9.43 4.35
CA PRO A 157 -1.16 -8.51 5.16
C PRO A 157 -0.36 -7.30 5.64
N GLY A 158 -1.03 -6.17 5.87
CA GLY A 158 -0.52 -4.93 6.46
C GLY A 158 0.48 -4.14 5.62
N GLY A 159 0.83 -2.94 6.08
CA GLY A 159 2.02 -2.17 5.66
C GLY A 159 2.03 -1.56 4.25
N PHE A 160 0.95 -1.61 3.48
CA PHE A 160 0.92 -1.12 2.09
C PHE A 160 0.37 0.31 1.93
N ALA A 161 -0.08 0.95 2.98
CA ALA A 161 -0.60 2.31 2.98
C ALA A 161 0.49 3.35 3.34
N PRO A 162 0.28 4.65 3.08
CA PRO A 162 1.02 5.71 3.74
C PRO A 162 0.62 5.83 5.21
N GLY A 163 1.60 6.09 6.08
CA GLY A 163 1.38 6.37 7.50
C GLY A 163 1.51 7.87 7.81
N ASP A 164 0.78 8.32 8.84
CA ASP A 164 0.91 9.67 9.40
C ASP A 164 2.10 9.75 10.36
N ASN A 165 2.52 10.97 10.67
CA ASN A 165 3.51 11.29 11.72
C ASN A 165 4.79 10.45 11.62
N THR A 166 5.27 10.23 10.38
CA THR A 166 6.45 9.40 10.11
C THR A 166 7.75 10.19 10.21
N ILE A 167 8.77 9.51 10.72
CA ILE A 167 10.17 9.89 10.64
C ILE A 167 10.88 8.78 9.90
N THR A 168 11.43 9.07 8.71
CA THR A 168 12.14 8.07 7.89
C THR A 168 13.55 8.54 7.60
N TYR A 169 14.52 7.68 7.88
CA TYR A 169 15.91 7.89 7.47
C TYR A 169 16.28 6.88 6.37
N GLN A 170 16.96 7.37 5.34
CA GLN A 170 17.51 6.58 4.23
C GLN A 170 19.01 6.87 4.14
N SER A 171 19.85 5.86 4.33
CA SER A 171 21.30 6.02 4.23
C SER A 171 21.73 6.42 2.81
N PRO A 172 22.96 6.94 2.61
CA PRO A 172 23.57 6.93 1.29
C PRO A 172 23.64 5.49 0.73
N VAL A 173 23.72 5.38 -0.60
CA VAL A 173 23.94 4.07 -1.26
C VAL A 173 25.44 3.71 -1.14
N MET A 174 25.71 2.57 -0.52
CA MET A 174 27.05 2.06 -0.27
C MET A 174 27.27 0.77 -1.07
N SER A 175 27.94 0.85 -2.20
CA SER A 175 28.18 -0.30 -3.09
C SER A 175 26.92 -1.07 -3.47
N GLY A 176 25.83 -0.33 -3.71
CA GLY A 176 24.51 -0.88 -4.06
C GLY A 176 23.59 -1.17 -2.88
N LEU A 177 24.08 -1.17 -1.66
CA LEU A 177 23.30 -1.32 -0.43
C LEU A 177 22.81 0.04 0.08
N GLN A 178 21.53 0.12 0.46
CA GLN A 178 20.97 1.25 1.18
C GLN A 178 20.12 0.73 2.36
N VAL A 179 20.25 1.38 3.52
CA VAL A 179 19.49 1.04 4.75
C VAL A 179 18.44 2.09 5.01
N HIS A 180 17.27 1.66 5.49
CA HIS A 180 16.13 2.51 5.77
C HIS A 180 15.63 2.25 7.19
N LEU A 181 15.37 3.31 7.93
CA LEU A 181 14.77 3.26 9.27
C LEU A 181 13.52 4.12 9.25
N GLN A 182 12.42 3.62 9.78
CA GLN A 182 11.17 4.37 9.83
C GLN A 182 10.46 4.15 11.16
N TYR A 183 9.85 5.21 11.66
CA TYR A 183 8.94 5.18 12.80
C TYR A 183 7.74 6.09 12.52
N SER A 184 6.55 5.65 12.95
CA SER A 184 5.33 6.45 12.96
C SER A 184 4.79 6.52 14.38
N ASN A 185 4.54 7.74 14.86
CA ASN A 185 3.95 7.98 16.17
C ASN A 185 2.44 7.69 16.23
N GLN A 186 1.78 7.70 15.08
CA GLN A 186 0.35 7.43 14.90
C GLN A 186 0.09 7.16 13.41
N LEU A 187 -0.33 5.95 13.07
CA LEU A 187 -0.48 5.52 11.68
C LEU A 187 -1.63 6.21 10.95
N ASP A 188 -2.73 6.49 11.64
CA ASP A 188 -3.89 7.23 11.12
C ASP A 188 -4.36 8.31 12.11
N ALA A 189 -3.91 9.53 11.90
CA ALA A 189 -4.27 10.66 12.77
C ALA A 189 -5.63 11.30 12.41
N VAL A 190 -6.15 11.06 11.19
CA VAL A 190 -7.45 11.63 10.74
C VAL A 190 -8.62 10.73 11.16
N GLY A 191 -8.38 9.41 11.23
CA GLY A 191 -9.36 8.44 11.72
C GLY A 191 -9.37 8.30 13.24
N ALA A 192 -8.48 9.00 13.96
CA ALA A 192 -8.34 8.88 15.41
C ALA A 192 -9.55 9.42 16.17
N ASP A 193 -9.94 8.73 17.21
CA ASP A 193 -10.93 9.17 18.17
C ASP A 193 -10.35 10.21 19.16
N ASP A 194 -11.21 10.99 19.83
CA ASP A 194 -10.80 12.07 20.76
C ASP A 194 -9.94 11.59 21.95
N TRP A 195 -10.00 10.30 22.30
CA TRP A 195 -9.23 9.69 23.38
C TRP A 195 -7.86 9.14 22.92
N GLU A 196 -7.64 9.06 21.62
CA GLU A 196 -6.39 8.61 21.06
C GLU A 196 -5.36 9.75 21.04
N GLU A 197 -4.21 9.51 21.67
CA GLU A 197 -3.12 10.49 21.77
C GLU A 197 -1.89 10.02 20.99
N GLU A 198 -1.38 10.89 20.13
CA GLU A 198 -0.15 10.64 19.38
C GLU A 198 1.02 10.20 20.28
N GLY A 199 1.69 9.12 19.91
CA GLY A 199 2.83 8.57 20.64
C GLY A 199 2.47 7.80 21.92
N LYS A 200 1.19 7.57 22.17
CA LYS A 200 0.71 6.78 23.30
C LYS A 200 0.25 5.39 22.86
N ASN A 201 -0.02 4.52 23.84
CA ASN A 201 -0.61 3.20 23.60
C ASN A 201 -2.12 3.24 23.31
N SER A 202 -2.69 4.43 23.16
CA SER A 202 -4.06 4.62 22.69
C SER A 202 -4.16 4.69 21.17
N THR A 203 -3.06 4.60 20.44
CA THR A 203 -3.05 4.69 18.97
C THR A 203 -2.04 3.72 18.37
N ASP A 204 -2.32 3.25 17.15
CA ASP A 204 -1.40 2.44 16.39
C ASP A 204 -0.16 3.22 16.00
N ARG A 205 0.99 2.65 16.28
CA ARG A 205 2.33 3.14 15.92
C ARG A 205 3.05 2.07 15.15
N GLN A 206 4.09 2.41 14.43
CA GLN A 206 4.86 1.41 13.68
C GLN A 206 6.34 1.76 13.69
N TRP A 207 7.18 0.75 13.78
CA TRP A 207 8.59 0.86 13.42
C TRP A 207 8.92 -0.10 12.28
N ALA A 208 9.89 0.31 11.45
CA ALA A 208 10.37 -0.54 10.37
C ALA A 208 11.88 -0.33 10.13
N VAL A 209 12.54 -1.43 9.80
CA VAL A 209 13.92 -1.46 9.31
C VAL A 209 13.91 -2.11 7.94
N GLY A 210 14.46 -1.40 6.94
CA GLY A 210 14.54 -1.88 5.57
C GLY A 210 15.95 -1.88 5.03
N ALA A 211 16.21 -2.73 4.05
CA ALA A 211 17.42 -2.71 3.25
C ALA A 211 17.10 -2.97 1.79
N THR A 212 17.72 -2.21 0.90
CA THR A 212 17.70 -2.46 -0.55
C THR A 212 19.11 -2.73 -1.05
N TYR A 213 19.23 -3.68 -1.97
CA TYR A 213 20.50 -3.95 -2.65
C TYR A 213 20.28 -4.05 -4.15
N THR A 214 21.06 -3.30 -4.92
CA THR A 214 21.01 -3.32 -6.38
C THR A 214 22.41 -3.53 -6.94
N SER A 215 22.60 -4.57 -7.75
CA SER A 215 23.85 -4.85 -8.43
C SER A 215 23.59 -5.54 -9.77
N GLY A 216 23.92 -4.88 -10.87
CA GLY A 216 23.65 -5.37 -12.21
C GLY A 216 22.16 -5.70 -12.40
N PRO A 217 21.82 -6.96 -12.78
CA PRO A 217 20.43 -7.35 -13.02
C PRO A 217 19.64 -7.66 -11.74
N VAL A 218 20.28 -7.66 -10.57
CA VAL A 218 19.69 -8.05 -9.29
C VAL A 218 19.21 -6.83 -8.52
N HIS A 219 17.98 -6.89 -8.02
CA HIS A 219 17.45 -5.97 -7.02
C HIS A 219 16.79 -6.77 -5.89
N VAL A 220 17.14 -6.46 -4.65
CA VAL A 220 16.64 -7.13 -3.44
C VAL A 220 16.11 -6.09 -2.48
N VAL A 221 14.98 -6.39 -1.84
CA VAL A 221 14.39 -5.59 -0.76
C VAL A 221 14.09 -6.50 0.42
N ALA A 222 14.53 -6.12 1.61
CA ALA A 222 14.15 -6.75 2.86
C ALA A 222 13.54 -5.71 3.79
N VAL A 223 12.44 -6.05 4.46
CA VAL A 223 11.77 -5.19 5.45
C VAL A 223 11.40 -6.03 6.66
N LEU A 224 11.79 -5.57 7.84
CA LEU A 224 11.32 -6.03 9.14
C LEU A 224 10.49 -4.89 9.73
N ASP A 225 9.24 -5.15 10.06
CA ASP A 225 8.33 -4.14 10.62
C ASP A 225 7.42 -4.71 11.72
N SER A 226 6.93 -3.82 12.56
CA SER A 226 6.00 -4.15 13.64
C SER A 226 5.02 -3.01 13.81
N VAL A 227 3.73 -3.32 13.81
CA VAL A 227 2.68 -2.43 14.28
C VAL A 227 2.55 -2.62 15.78
N LEU A 228 2.76 -1.54 16.51
CA LEU A 228 2.51 -1.43 17.95
C LEU A 228 1.05 -1.02 18.10
N TYR A 229 0.16 -2.00 18.24
CA TYR A 229 -1.27 -1.77 18.26
C TYR A 229 -1.70 -0.90 19.42
N GLY A 230 -2.63 0.00 19.18
CA GLY A 230 -3.31 0.77 20.19
C GLY A 230 -4.38 -0.06 20.90
N ARG A 231 -4.77 0.40 22.10
CA ARG A 231 -5.94 -0.16 22.80
C ARG A 231 -7.20 0.05 21.96
N THR A 232 -8.13 -0.87 22.05
CA THR A 232 -9.34 -0.85 21.20
C THR A 232 -10.44 0.08 21.69
N ASP A 233 -10.37 0.58 22.96
CA ASP A 233 -11.31 1.56 23.49
C ASP A 233 -10.70 2.39 24.63
N GLU A 234 -11.36 3.52 25.00
CA GLU A 234 -10.92 4.42 26.08
C GLU A 234 -10.95 3.76 27.46
N THR A 235 -11.72 2.71 27.64
CA THR A 235 -11.88 2.00 28.93
C THR A 235 -10.84 0.89 29.11
N GLY A 236 -10.02 0.61 28.09
CA GLY A 236 -8.98 -0.41 28.11
C GLY A 236 -9.54 -1.80 27.85
N GLY A 237 -10.42 -1.96 26.84
CA GLY A 237 -11.13 -3.18 26.50
C GLY A 237 -10.20 -4.37 26.33
N TYR A 238 -9.39 -4.41 25.30
CA TYR A 238 -8.26 -5.34 25.19
C TYR A 238 -7.06 -4.64 24.57
N ASP A 239 -5.87 -5.14 24.84
CA ASP A 239 -4.58 -4.64 24.37
C ASP A 239 -3.97 -5.75 23.51
N PRO A 240 -4.09 -5.66 22.16
CA PRO A 240 -3.56 -6.71 21.28
C PRO A 240 -2.03 -6.75 21.36
N ASP A 241 -1.46 -7.95 21.19
CA ASP A 241 -0.02 -8.10 21.03
C ASP A 241 0.47 -7.41 19.77
N ASP A 242 1.66 -6.80 19.83
CA ASP A 242 2.26 -6.09 18.71
C ASP A 242 2.61 -7.07 17.57
N SER A 243 2.27 -6.72 16.33
CA SER A 243 2.64 -7.57 15.20
C SER A 243 4.14 -7.58 14.94
N LEU A 244 4.62 -8.66 14.35
CA LEU A 244 5.97 -8.72 13.78
C LEU A 244 5.90 -9.30 12.38
N SER A 245 6.51 -8.63 11.40
CA SER A 245 6.59 -9.13 10.06
C SER A 245 7.98 -9.01 9.45
N PHE A 246 8.37 -10.02 8.67
CA PHE A 246 9.58 -9.99 7.86
C PHE A 246 9.23 -10.29 6.41
N SER A 247 9.55 -9.37 5.51
CA SER A 247 9.32 -9.48 4.07
C SER A 247 10.65 -9.44 3.32
N LEU A 248 10.81 -10.36 2.38
CA LEU A 248 11.97 -10.43 1.47
C LEU A 248 11.48 -10.51 0.04
N GLY A 249 11.97 -9.64 -0.83
CA GLY A 249 11.67 -9.65 -2.25
C GLY A 249 12.93 -9.49 -3.08
N ALA A 250 12.97 -10.17 -4.22
CA ALA A 250 14.06 -10.07 -5.17
C ALA A 250 13.56 -10.06 -6.60
N THR A 251 14.30 -9.37 -7.47
CA THR A 251 14.08 -9.42 -8.93
C THR A 251 15.38 -9.69 -9.65
N TYR A 252 15.26 -10.36 -10.80
CA TYR A 252 16.37 -10.58 -11.73
C TYR A 252 15.93 -10.23 -13.16
N ASP A 253 16.66 -9.31 -13.76
CA ASP A 253 16.42 -8.87 -15.15
C ASP A 253 17.34 -9.65 -16.11
N PHE A 254 16.77 -10.55 -16.91
CA PHE A 254 17.50 -11.30 -17.94
C PHE A 254 17.69 -10.52 -19.24
N GLY A 255 17.14 -9.28 -19.35
CA GLY A 255 17.11 -8.48 -20.57
C GLY A 255 15.94 -8.83 -21.49
N PHE A 256 15.55 -10.10 -21.63
CA PHE A 256 14.38 -10.54 -22.39
C PHE A 256 13.14 -10.80 -21.52
N MET A 257 13.32 -10.94 -20.22
CA MET A 257 12.26 -11.05 -19.21
C MET A 257 12.81 -10.62 -17.86
N LYS A 258 11.91 -10.20 -16.94
CA LYS A 258 12.25 -9.95 -15.56
C LYS A 258 11.46 -10.89 -14.66
N LEU A 259 12.14 -11.58 -13.75
CA LEU A 259 11.52 -12.42 -12.72
C LEU A 259 11.40 -11.66 -11.41
N TYR A 260 10.37 -12.00 -10.66
CA TYR A 260 10.04 -11.48 -9.34
C TYR A 260 9.76 -12.64 -8.40
N ALA A 261 10.34 -12.61 -7.22
CA ALA A 261 10.07 -13.56 -6.16
C ALA A 261 10.01 -12.82 -4.83
N SER A 262 9.00 -13.06 -4.03
CA SER A 262 8.90 -12.49 -2.70
C SER A 262 8.16 -13.41 -1.74
N GLY A 263 8.39 -13.21 -0.45
CA GLY A 263 7.72 -13.90 0.62
C GLY A 263 7.71 -13.07 1.89
N MET A 264 6.82 -13.45 2.80
CA MET A 264 6.63 -12.81 4.08
C MET A 264 6.39 -13.88 5.15
N TYR A 265 6.91 -13.65 6.33
CA TYR A 265 6.48 -14.24 7.58
C TYR A 265 5.84 -13.18 8.45
N PHE A 266 4.78 -13.50 9.16
CA PHE A 266 4.12 -12.60 10.08
C PHE A 266 3.57 -13.35 11.30
N SER A 267 3.49 -12.65 12.44
CA SER A 267 2.84 -13.09 13.68
C SER A 267 2.10 -11.93 14.31
N ASP A 268 1.11 -12.25 15.13
CA ASP A 268 0.25 -11.29 15.84
C ASP A 268 -0.37 -10.23 14.92
N MET A 269 -0.57 -10.58 13.64
CA MET A 269 -1.15 -9.69 12.64
C MET A 269 -2.66 -9.67 12.79
N LEU A 270 -3.24 -8.53 13.19
CA LEU A 270 -4.69 -8.40 13.32
C LEU A 270 -5.40 -8.64 11.98
N ALA A 271 -6.57 -9.27 12.04
CA ALA A 271 -7.35 -9.62 10.85
C ALA A 271 -7.70 -8.42 9.97
N ARG A 272 -7.86 -7.22 10.55
CA ARG A 272 -8.09 -5.96 9.81
C ARG A 272 -6.95 -5.58 8.84
N GLU A 273 -5.76 -6.14 9.02
CA GLU A 273 -4.62 -5.91 8.14
C GLU A 273 -4.65 -6.76 6.85
N PHE A 274 -5.54 -7.75 6.80
CA PHE A 274 -5.72 -8.58 5.61
C PHE A 274 -6.62 -7.88 4.60
N GLN A 275 -6.27 -7.96 3.32
CA GLN A 275 -7.19 -7.51 2.28
C GLN A 275 -8.41 -8.42 2.28
N SER A 276 -9.58 -7.82 2.50
CA SER A 276 -10.83 -8.57 2.49
C SER A 276 -11.36 -8.79 1.10
N HIS A 277 -12.03 -9.92 0.93
CA HIS A 277 -12.86 -10.23 -0.21
C HIS A 277 -14.21 -10.74 0.29
N ASN A 278 -15.29 -10.11 -0.19
CA ASN A 278 -16.63 -10.66 -0.11
C ASN A 278 -17.08 -11.08 1.31
N ASP A 279 -17.13 -10.12 2.24
CA ASP A 279 -17.51 -10.30 3.65
C ASP A 279 -16.59 -11.24 4.49
N MET A 280 -15.43 -11.61 3.96
CA MET A 280 -14.44 -12.39 4.71
C MET A 280 -13.93 -11.67 5.97
N ASP A 281 -14.03 -10.33 6.04
CA ASP A 281 -13.63 -9.55 7.22
C ASP A 281 -14.32 -10.04 8.48
N SER A 282 -15.63 -10.30 8.41
CA SER A 282 -16.39 -10.80 9.54
C SER A 282 -15.96 -12.19 9.96
N MET A 283 -15.51 -13.02 9.01
CA MET A 283 -15.03 -14.39 9.27
C MET A 283 -13.59 -14.45 9.74
N LEU A 284 -12.79 -13.42 9.48
CA LEU A 284 -11.41 -13.29 9.99
C LEU A 284 -11.38 -12.65 11.39
N GLY A 285 -12.48 -12.05 11.86
CA GLY A 285 -12.59 -11.51 13.22
C GLY A 285 -12.16 -10.07 13.42
N GLY A 286 -11.85 -9.35 12.35
CA GLY A 286 -11.58 -7.90 12.39
C GLY A 286 -10.47 -7.49 13.35
N GLU A 287 -10.80 -6.76 14.40
CA GLU A 287 -9.86 -6.33 15.43
C GLU A 287 -9.68 -7.36 16.57
N GLY A 288 -10.61 -8.30 16.69
CA GLY A 288 -10.66 -9.25 17.81
C GLY A 288 -9.81 -10.50 17.64
N VAL A 289 -9.15 -10.69 16.48
CA VAL A 289 -8.37 -11.89 16.18
C VAL A 289 -7.07 -11.52 15.51
N SER A 290 -5.98 -12.16 15.91
CA SER A 290 -4.70 -12.08 15.21
C SER A 290 -4.31 -13.41 14.58
N TYR A 291 -3.46 -13.31 13.56
CA TYR A 291 -2.97 -14.42 12.75
C TYR A 291 -1.46 -14.43 12.66
N LYS A 292 -0.91 -15.64 12.51
CA LYS A 292 0.47 -15.89 12.11
C LYS A 292 0.50 -16.72 10.85
N GLY A 293 1.51 -16.50 10.00
CA GLY A 293 1.56 -17.23 8.74
C GLY A 293 2.72 -16.88 7.85
N TYR A 294 2.63 -17.42 6.63
CA TYR A 294 3.61 -17.25 5.58
C TYR A 294 2.94 -16.90 4.26
N SER A 295 3.65 -16.16 3.43
CA SER A 295 3.22 -15.95 2.06
C SER A 295 4.37 -16.08 1.07
N LEU A 296 4.02 -16.45 -0.17
CA LEU A 296 4.93 -16.54 -1.29
C LEU A 296 4.29 -15.91 -2.53
N GLN A 297 5.09 -15.24 -3.33
CA GLN A 297 4.67 -14.65 -4.59
C GLN A 297 5.76 -14.87 -5.64
N LEU A 298 5.35 -15.30 -6.84
CA LEU A 298 6.22 -15.44 -8.00
C LEU A 298 5.61 -14.73 -9.18
N GLY A 299 6.39 -13.94 -9.89
CA GLY A 299 5.89 -13.18 -11.02
C GLY A 299 6.91 -12.96 -12.12
N THR A 300 6.44 -12.50 -13.26
CA THR A 300 7.28 -12.18 -14.41
C THR A 300 6.71 -11.04 -15.24
N THR A 301 7.60 -10.31 -15.89
CA THR A 301 7.26 -9.41 -17.00
C THR A 301 8.08 -9.78 -18.22
N VAL A 302 7.41 -9.84 -19.39
CA VAL A 302 8.03 -10.21 -20.66
C VAL A 302 7.66 -9.18 -21.72
N PRO A 303 8.63 -8.46 -22.31
CA PRO A 303 8.38 -7.62 -23.48
C PRO A 303 7.86 -8.48 -24.65
N ALA A 304 6.69 -8.15 -25.18
CA ALA A 304 6.08 -8.87 -26.30
C ALA A 304 5.14 -7.95 -27.09
N TRP A 305 5.09 -8.11 -28.40
CA TRP A 305 4.15 -7.42 -29.31
C TRP A 305 4.08 -5.89 -29.13
N GLY A 306 5.22 -5.27 -28.84
CA GLY A 306 5.30 -3.82 -28.62
C GLY A 306 4.87 -3.34 -27.25
N GLY A 307 4.46 -4.23 -26.38
CA GLY A 307 4.08 -3.96 -24.98
C GLY A 307 4.76 -4.92 -24.00
N THR A 308 4.13 -5.13 -22.84
CA THR A 308 4.65 -5.98 -21.77
C THR A 308 3.56 -6.91 -21.26
N VAL A 309 3.79 -8.21 -21.34
CA VAL A 309 3.00 -9.24 -20.65
C VAL A 309 3.45 -9.33 -19.22
N LYS A 310 2.50 -9.43 -18.29
CA LYS A 310 2.72 -9.62 -16.86
C LYS A 310 1.99 -10.86 -16.39
N ALA A 311 2.62 -11.65 -15.53
CA ALA A 311 1.97 -12.77 -14.83
C ALA A 311 2.42 -12.82 -13.37
N ASN A 312 1.52 -13.24 -12.49
CA ASN A 312 1.80 -13.34 -11.06
C ASN A 312 1.00 -14.48 -10.42
N LEU A 313 1.65 -15.21 -9.54
CA LEU A 313 1.07 -16.25 -8.69
C LEU A 313 1.34 -15.87 -7.25
N GLY A 314 0.35 -15.95 -6.39
CA GLY A 314 0.47 -15.70 -4.96
C GLY A 314 -0.17 -16.80 -4.14
N TRP A 315 0.41 -17.05 -2.98
CA TRP A 315 -0.06 -18.01 -1.99
C TRP A 315 0.20 -17.48 -0.58
N MET A 316 -0.73 -17.71 0.33
CA MET A 316 -0.62 -17.43 1.76
C MET A 316 -1.29 -18.54 2.54
N ASP A 317 -0.70 -18.88 3.69
CA ASP A 317 -1.24 -19.78 4.70
C ASP A 317 -1.10 -19.08 6.05
N ALA A 318 -2.20 -18.97 6.79
CA ALA A 318 -2.24 -18.32 8.08
C ALA A 318 -3.14 -19.06 9.06
N SER A 319 -2.69 -19.17 10.28
CA SER A 319 -3.45 -19.74 11.40
C SER A 319 -3.76 -18.68 12.45
N VAL A 320 -4.87 -18.86 13.16
CA VAL A 320 -5.21 -18.01 14.31
C VAL A 320 -4.05 -18.06 15.33
N ASP A 321 -3.61 -16.89 15.76
CA ASP A 321 -2.60 -16.75 16.80
C ASP A 321 -3.25 -16.46 18.16
N HIS A 322 -4.08 -15.40 18.22
CA HIS A 322 -4.82 -15.07 19.41
C HIS A 322 -6.26 -14.63 19.08
N GLU A 323 -7.21 -15.02 19.95
CA GLU A 323 -8.57 -14.49 19.99
C GLU A 323 -8.70 -13.58 21.21
N TYR A 324 -8.74 -12.27 20.97
CA TYR A 324 -8.90 -11.26 22.05
C TYR A 324 -10.37 -11.04 22.40
N LEU A 325 -11.25 -11.20 21.42
CA LEU A 325 -12.70 -11.07 21.59
C LEU A 325 -13.38 -12.36 21.12
N ALA A 326 -14.07 -13.04 22.05
CA ALA A 326 -14.90 -14.17 21.68
C ALA A 326 -16.11 -13.71 20.86
N SER A 327 -16.38 -14.40 19.77
CA SER A 327 -17.58 -14.18 18.98
C SER A 327 -18.66 -15.17 19.36
N ASP A 328 -19.88 -14.68 19.61
CA ASP A 328 -21.06 -15.56 19.79
C ASP A 328 -21.55 -16.16 18.46
N VAL A 329 -21.07 -15.62 17.33
CA VAL A 329 -21.52 -15.95 15.98
C VAL A 329 -20.53 -16.86 15.26
N TYR A 330 -19.22 -16.62 15.42
CA TYR A 330 -18.15 -17.32 14.71
C TYR A 330 -17.25 -18.09 15.66
N GLU A 331 -16.76 -19.22 15.19
CA GLU A 331 -15.54 -19.87 15.66
C GLU A 331 -14.47 -19.63 14.60
N TYR A 332 -13.44 -18.86 14.94
CA TYR A 332 -12.41 -18.46 13.99
C TYR A 332 -11.42 -19.59 13.73
N GLY A 333 -11.01 -19.74 12.46
CA GLY A 333 -10.09 -20.80 12.04
C GLY A 333 -9.02 -20.29 11.09
N ASP A 334 -8.22 -21.22 10.60
CA ASP A 334 -7.13 -20.93 9.66
C ASP A 334 -7.66 -20.34 8.35
N THR A 335 -6.83 -19.56 7.67
CA THR A 335 -7.15 -18.97 6.37
C THR A 335 -6.03 -19.22 5.36
N ASP A 336 -6.44 -19.63 4.16
CA ASP A 336 -5.56 -19.85 3.02
C ASP A 336 -5.94 -18.91 1.88
N ARG A 337 -4.95 -18.51 1.09
CA ARG A 337 -5.17 -17.73 -0.13
C ARG A 337 -4.30 -18.23 -1.25
N ILE A 338 -4.89 -18.37 -2.42
CA ILE A 338 -4.17 -18.65 -3.66
C ILE A 338 -4.78 -17.86 -4.80
N GLY A 339 -3.95 -17.35 -5.70
CA GLY A 339 -4.48 -16.66 -6.85
C GLY A 339 -3.45 -16.51 -7.96
N PHE A 340 -3.96 -16.25 -9.14
CA PHE A 340 -3.19 -16.03 -10.36
C PHE A 340 -3.70 -14.80 -11.11
N SER A 341 -2.78 -14.04 -11.70
CA SER A 341 -3.11 -12.89 -12.53
C SER A 341 -2.27 -12.84 -13.80
N LEU A 342 -2.90 -12.41 -14.87
CA LEU A 342 -2.30 -12.18 -16.18
C LEU A 342 -2.67 -10.78 -16.67
N GLY A 343 -1.73 -10.04 -17.26
CA GLY A 343 -1.99 -8.71 -17.78
C GLY A 343 -1.12 -8.37 -18.97
N TYR A 344 -1.55 -7.37 -19.71
CA TYR A 344 -0.81 -6.80 -20.82
C TYR A 344 -0.91 -5.29 -20.80
N VAL A 345 0.21 -4.61 -20.94
CA VAL A 345 0.31 -3.14 -21.03
C VAL A 345 0.89 -2.79 -22.39
N TYR A 346 0.22 -1.91 -23.12
CA TYR A 346 0.68 -1.41 -24.40
C TYR A 346 0.88 0.11 -24.33
N PRO A 347 2.11 0.63 -24.51
CA PRO A 347 2.39 2.05 -24.51
C PRO A 347 1.88 2.68 -25.83
N LEU A 348 0.99 3.66 -25.73
CA LEU A 348 0.53 4.47 -26.86
C LEU A 348 1.50 5.64 -27.13
N SER A 349 2.10 6.16 -26.08
CA SER A 349 3.09 7.23 -26.12
C SER A 349 3.95 7.21 -24.85
N LYS A 350 4.84 8.20 -24.66
CA LYS A 350 5.59 8.37 -23.41
C LYS A 350 4.67 8.73 -22.21
N MET A 351 3.49 9.28 -22.49
CA MET A 351 2.54 9.76 -21.46
C MET A 351 1.32 8.85 -21.30
N ALA A 352 1.01 8.01 -22.29
CA ALA A 352 -0.24 7.26 -22.33
C ALA A 352 -0.01 5.77 -22.59
N GLU A 353 -0.77 4.93 -21.90
CA GLU A 353 -0.81 3.49 -22.10
C GLU A 353 -2.22 2.93 -21.98
N VAL A 354 -2.48 1.83 -22.66
CA VAL A 354 -3.67 0.99 -22.47
C VAL A 354 -3.24 -0.31 -21.81
N TYR A 355 -4.13 -0.87 -21.02
CA TYR A 355 -3.88 -2.13 -20.35
C TYR A 355 -5.13 -3.01 -20.31
N VAL A 356 -4.91 -4.29 -20.19
CA VAL A 356 -5.94 -5.31 -19.91
C VAL A 356 -5.36 -6.29 -18.90
N GLY A 357 -6.20 -6.78 -18.01
CA GLY A 357 -5.83 -7.78 -17.02
C GLY A 357 -6.97 -8.73 -16.71
N ALA A 358 -6.62 -9.92 -16.25
CA ALA A 358 -7.54 -10.89 -15.70
C ALA A 358 -6.90 -11.59 -14.50
N GLY A 359 -7.69 -11.87 -13.49
CA GLY A 359 -7.26 -12.54 -12.27
C GLY A 359 -8.31 -13.51 -11.76
N VAL A 360 -7.83 -14.50 -11.02
CA VAL A 360 -8.63 -15.40 -10.21
C VAL A 360 -7.98 -15.51 -8.84
N THR A 361 -8.79 -15.40 -7.80
CA THR A 361 -8.36 -15.56 -6.41
C THR A 361 -9.32 -16.49 -5.71
N LYS A 362 -8.77 -17.37 -4.89
CA LYS A 362 -9.52 -18.22 -3.97
C LYS A 362 -9.04 -17.94 -2.56
N ASP A 363 -9.98 -17.61 -1.69
CA ASP A 363 -9.76 -17.51 -0.26
C ASP A 363 -10.44 -18.70 0.41
N SER A 364 -9.90 -19.18 1.50
CA SER A 364 -10.52 -20.18 2.36
C SER A 364 -10.45 -19.66 3.79
N ALA A 365 -11.60 -19.57 4.46
CA ALA A 365 -11.64 -19.31 5.88
C ALA A 365 -12.33 -20.49 6.54
N ASN A 366 -11.58 -21.21 7.36
CA ASN A 366 -12.09 -22.33 8.16
C ASN A 366 -12.90 -21.84 9.39
N ALA A 367 -13.22 -20.53 9.44
CA ALA A 367 -14.17 -20.01 10.42
C ALA A 367 -15.55 -20.59 10.15
N THR A 368 -16.16 -21.17 11.18
CA THR A 368 -17.50 -21.71 11.11
C THR A 368 -18.50 -20.80 11.81
N LEU A 369 -19.69 -20.61 11.18
CA LEU A 369 -20.83 -20.04 11.89
C LEU A 369 -21.26 -21.05 12.96
N ARG A 370 -21.25 -20.68 14.24
CA ARG A 370 -21.65 -21.55 15.36
C ARG A 370 -23.05 -22.15 15.20
N ALA A 371 -23.90 -21.54 14.37
CA ALA A 371 -25.27 -22.01 14.08
C ALA A 371 -25.38 -22.98 12.89
N ASP A 372 -24.36 -23.08 12.04
CA ASP A 372 -24.49 -23.73 10.72
C ASP A 372 -23.28 -24.57 10.28
N ASP A 373 -22.22 -24.65 11.03
CA ASP A 373 -20.95 -25.38 10.69
C ASP A 373 -20.44 -25.09 9.25
N SER A 374 -20.77 -23.92 8.68
CA SER A 374 -20.39 -23.57 7.31
C SER A 374 -19.12 -22.74 7.26
N SER A 375 -18.10 -23.26 6.59
CA SER A 375 -16.92 -22.49 6.15
C SER A 375 -17.25 -21.68 4.89
N ALA A 376 -16.39 -20.71 4.53
CA ALA A 376 -16.49 -20.00 3.26
C ALA A 376 -15.21 -20.17 2.47
N ASP A 377 -15.37 -20.56 1.20
CA ASP A 377 -14.29 -20.72 0.24
C ASP A 377 -14.51 -19.86 -1.01
N PRO A 378 -14.62 -18.53 -0.88
CA PRO A 378 -15.01 -17.68 -2.01
C PRO A 378 -13.97 -17.71 -3.13
N ILE A 379 -14.48 -17.75 -4.36
CA ILE A 379 -13.69 -17.62 -5.57
C ILE A 379 -14.09 -16.35 -6.30
N ALA A 380 -13.13 -15.47 -6.54
CA ALA A 380 -13.35 -14.24 -7.28
C ALA A 380 -12.65 -14.27 -8.64
N TYR A 381 -13.34 -13.80 -9.65
CA TYR A 381 -12.84 -13.60 -11.02
C TYR A 381 -12.94 -12.13 -11.36
N GLU A 382 -11.90 -11.60 -11.96
CA GLU A 382 -11.88 -10.21 -12.42
C GLU A 382 -11.29 -10.10 -13.82
N VAL A 383 -11.92 -9.28 -14.65
CA VAL A 383 -11.39 -8.85 -15.94
C VAL A 383 -11.47 -7.34 -15.99
N LEU A 384 -10.37 -6.69 -16.27
CA LEU A 384 -10.29 -5.24 -16.33
C LEU A 384 -9.55 -4.75 -17.57
N SER A 385 -9.87 -3.54 -17.99
CA SER A 385 -9.15 -2.82 -19.03
C SER A 385 -9.18 -1.32 -18.74
N GLY A 386 -8.17 -0.58 -19.18
CA GLY A 386 -8.19 0.87 -18.93
C GLY A 386 -7.16 1.64 -19.74
N LEU A 387 -7.25 2.93 -19.55
CA LEU A 387 -6.38 3.95 -20.08
C LEU A 387 -5.68 4.65 -18.93
N LEU A 388 -4.38 4.83 -19.06
CA LEU A 388 -3.59 5.60 -18.11
C LEU A 388 -2.87 6.73 -18.86
N VAL A 389 -2.99 7.96 -18.34
CA VAL A 389 -2.30 9.15 -18.86
C VAL A 389 -1.52 9.82 -17.74
N ARG A 390 -0.25 10.16 -18.02
CA ARG A 390 0.65 10.91 -17.10
C ARG A 390 0.85 12.33 -17.63
N PHE A 391 1.01 13.30 -16.73
CA PHE A 391 1.32 14.70 -17.05
C PHE A 391 2.31 15.28 -16.06
#